data_508e1da42705223f756dd5774191416e
#
_entry.id   508e1da42705223f756dd5774191416e
#
_cell.length_a   1.000
_cell.length_b   1.000
_cell.length_c   1.000
_cell.angle_alpha   90.00
_cell.angle_beta   90.00
_cell.angle_gamma   90.00
#
_symmetry.space_group_name_H-M   'P 1'
#
loop_
_entity.id
_entity.type
_entity.pdbx_description
1 polymer ?
#
loop_
_entity_poly.entity_id
_entity_poly.type
_entity_poly.pdbx_seq_one_letter_code
_entity_poly.pdbx_strand_id
1 'polypeptide(L)'
;MPEENMNITSLDVRKKQFSTTFRGFDVKEVQTFLEMISLELEQLTAKNQALRETVDQKEIEIREIKDRESSMRKTLEGLQQILNEERTRSEQQGKQIIRESELKASEILAKAREEQSALQNEVQHLKRMRREFLAKVGSLVDS
;
A
#
# COMPACT_ATOMS: atom_id res chain seq x y z
N MET A 1 -9.99 9.34 54.04
CA MET A 1 -8.83 8.65 54.65
C MET A 1 -8.11 7.90 53.57
N PRO A 2 -6.88 8.20 53.22
CA PRO A 2 -6.15 7.34 52.35
C PRO A 2 -5.95 6.01 53.08
N GLU A 3 -6.44 4.93 52.46
CA GLU A 3 -6.03 3.59 52.83
C GLU A 3 -4.52 3.54 52.54
N GLU A 4 -3.74 3.69 53.64
CA GLU A 4 -2.32 3.34 53.56
C GLU A 4 -2.26 1.85 53.21
N ASN A 5 -2.09 1.58 51.92
CA ASN A 5 -1.61 0.27 51.45
C ASN A 5 -0.29 0.04 52.18
N MET A 6 -0.35 -0.53 53.36
CA MET A 6 0.85 -1.01 54.04
C MET A 6 1.38 -2.22 53.25
N ASN A 7 2.05 -1.93 52.12
CA ASN A 7 2.79 -2.95 51.41
C ASN A 7 3.95 -3.39 52.31
N ILE A 8 3.83 -4.56 52.85
CA ILE A 8 4.90 -5.16 53.66
C ILE A 8 6.05 -5.50 52.68
N THR A 9 7.17 -4.87 52.87
CA THR A 9 8.36 -5.10 52.09
C THR A 9 9.22 -6.24 52.66
N SER A 10 10.08 -6.84 51.84
CA SER A 10 11.05 -7.84 52.34
C SER A 10 11.98 -7.29 53.41
N LEU A 11 12.22 -5.98 53.41
CA LEU A 11 13.00 -5.28 54.41
C LEU A 11 12.27 -5.23 55.74
N ASP A 12 10.96 -4.96 55.70
CA ASP A 12 10.11 -4.91 56.90
C ASP A 12 10.06 -6.27 57.57
N VAL A 13 9.96 -7.34 56.77
CA VAL A 13 9.99 -8.70 57.30
C VAL A 13 11.32 -9.03 57.97
N ARG A 14 12.45 -8.63 57.36
CA ARG A 14 13.80 -8.89 57.91
C ARG A 14 14.12 -8.09 59.16
N LYS A 15 13.57 -6.88 59.27
CA LYS A 15 13.83 -5.98 60.39
C LYS A 15 12.79 -6.07 61.52
N LYS A 16 11.75 -6.88 61.32
CA LYS A 16 10.72 -7.04 62.32
C LYS A 16 11.28 -7.62 63.60
N GLN A 17 11.07 -6.93 64.69
CA GLN A 17 11.37 -7.39 66.03
C GLN A 17 10.07 -7.62 66.78
N PHE A 18 10.00 -8.72 67.51
CA PHE A 18 8.82 -9.07 68.32
C PHE A 18 9.11 -8.82 69.79
N SER A 19 8.08 -8.42 70.50
CA SER A 19 8.14 -8.26 71.97
C SER A 19 8.43 -9.62 72.63
N THR A 20 9.28 -9.61 73.66
CA THR A 20 9.60 -10.83 74.44
C THR A 20 8.74 -10.87 75.70
N THR A 21 8.21 -12.05 75.99
CA THR A 21 7.53 -12.42 77.21
C THR A 21 8.44 -13.34 78.04
N PHE A 22 7.97 -13.72 79.25
CA PHE A 22 8.77 -14.59 80.16
C PHE A 22 9.18 -15.94 79.57
N ARG A 23 8.45 -16.45 78.54
CA ARG A 23 8.71 -17.74 77.87
C ARG A 23 9.01 -17.65 76.37
N GLY A 24 9.45 -16.50 75.84
CA GLY A 24 9.73 -16.29 74.45
C GLY A 24 9.04 -15.07 73.85
N PHE A 25 8.78 -15.09 72.53
CA PHE A 25 8.10 -14.00 71.82
C PHE A 25 6.60 -13.97 72.13
N ASP A 26 5.98 -12.80 72.01
CA ASP A 26 4.52 -12.67 72.08
C ASP A 26 3.86 -13.38 70.89
N VAL A 27 3.14 -14.47 71.21
CA VAL A 27 2.48 -15.32 70.20
C VAL A 27 1.45 -14.55 69.40
N LYS A 28 0.70 -13.63 70.03
CA LYS A 28 -0.33 -12.84 69.33
C LYS A 28 0.32 -11.89 68.32
N GLU A 29 1.40 -11.22 68.68
CA GLU A 29 2.11 -10.31 67.81
C GLU A 29 2.70 -11.06 66.59
N VAL A 30 3.30 -12.25 66.79
CA VAL A 30 3.79 -13.10 65.71
C VAL A 30 2.69 -13.58 64.78
N GLN A 31 1.57 -14.04 65.33
CA GLN A 31 0.42 -14.48 64.50
C GLN A 31 -0.16 -13.34 63.67
N THR A 32 -0.37 -12.17 64.25
CA THR A 32 -0.87 -10.99 63.54
C THR A 32 0.05 -10.62 62.39
N PHE A 33 1.37 -10.64 62.63
CA PHE A 33 2.35 -10.35 61.60
C PHE A 33 2.36 -11.37 60.45
N LEU A 34 2.24 -12.67 60.78
CA LEU A 34 2.14 -13.73 59.78
C LEU A 34 0.85 -13.63 58.95
N GLU A 35 -0.26 -13.27 59.57
CA GLU A 35 -1.54 -13.00 58.85
C GLU A 35 -1.39 -11.85 57.87
N MET A 36 -0.73 -10.76 58.27
CA MET A 36 -0.46 -9.61 57.38
C MET A 36 0.41 -10.03 56.19
N ILE A 37 1.45 -10.82 56.43
CA ILE A 37 2.33 -11.38 55.36
C ILE A 37 1.51 -12.28 54.45
N SER A 38 0.66 -13.13 54.98
CA SER A 38 -0.19 -14.03 54.23
C SER A 38 -1.10 -13.29 53.23
N LEU A 39 -1.76 -12.22 53.72
CA LEU A 39 -2.59 -11.38 52.89
C LEU A 39 -1.81 -10.68 51.78
N GLU A 40 -0.61 -10.19 52.08
CA GLU A 40 0.25 -9.54 51.06
C GLU A 40 0.69 -10.54 50.00
N LEU A 41 1.08 -11.77 50.39
CA LEU A 41 1.42 -12.84 49.49
C LEU A 41 0.24 -13.23 48.57
N GLU A 42 -0.97 -13.32 49.11
CA GLU A 42 -2.19 -13.57 48.31
C GLU A 42 -2.39 -12.48 47.26
N GLN A 43 -2.28 -11.19 47.67
CA GLN A 43 -2.41 -10.07 46.75
C GLN A 43 -1.34 -10.07 45.68
N LEU A 44 -0.08 -10.33 46.03
CA LEU A 44 1.03 -10.41 45.10
C LEU A 44 0.85 -11.56 44.12
N THR A 45 0.38 -12.72 44.60
CA THR A 45 0.10 -13.88 43.75
C THR A 45 -1.04 -13.57 42.76
N ALA A 46 -2.11 -12.92 43.22
CA ALA A 46 -3.21 -12.51 42.35
C ALA A 46 -2.77 -11.50 41.29
N LYS A 47 -1.98 -10.47 41.70
CA LYS A 47 -1.41 -9.49 40.78
C LYS A 47 -0.49 -10.14 39.74
N ASN A 48 0.37 -11.09 40.19
CA ASN A 48 1.26 -11.81 39.29
C ASN A 48 0.47 -12.62 38.26
N GLN A 49 -0.59 -13.32 38.68
CA GLN A 49 -1.46 -14.07 37.78
C GLN A 49 -2.13 -13.13 36.75
N ALA A 50 -2.70 -12.00 37.21
CA ALA A 50 -3.34 -11.03 36.32
C ALA A 50 -2.34 -10.43 35.29
N LEU A 51 -1.11 -10.15 35.74
CA LEU A 51 -0.04 -9.68 34.85
C LEU A 51 0.37 -10.71 33.79
N ARG A 52 0.45 -11.98 34.19
CA ARG A 52 0.74 -13.09 33.24
C ARG A 52 -0.35 -13.19 32.18
N GLU A 53 -1.62 -13.16 32.57
CA GLU A 53 -2.75 -13.19 31.64
C GLU A 53 -2.71 -11.98 30.69
N THR A 54 -2.35 -10.80 31.20
CA THR A 54 -2.18 -9.60 30.38
C THR A 54 -1.05 -9.78 29.35
N VAL A 55 0.09 -10.33 29.79
CA VAL A 55 1.23 -10.61 28.89
C VAL A 55 0.81 -11.59 27.79
N ASP A 56 0.15 -12.69 28.15
CA ASP A 56 -0.32 -13.68 27.19
C ASP A 56 -1.26 -13.06 26.13
N GLN A 57 -2.20 -12.20 26.59
CA GLN A 57 -3.09 -11.47 25.67
C GLN A 57 -2.32 -10.54 24.74
N LYS A 58 -1.34 -9.81 25.27
CA LYS A 58 -0.51 -8.91 24.46
C LYS A 58 0.35 -9.66 23.46
N GLU A 59 0.84 -10.82 23.79
CA GLU A 59 1.58 -11.67 22.85
C GLU A 59 0.70 -12.14 21.68
N ILE A 60 -0.57 -12.48 21.96
CA ILE A 60 -1.54 -12.83 20.91
C ILE A 60 -1.81 -11.62 20.00
N GLU A 61 -2.08 -10.44 20.58
CA GLU A 61 -2.30 -9.21 19.80
C GLU A 61 -1.11 -8.87 18.91
N ILE A 62 0.11 -8.97 19.44
CA ILE A 62 1.35 -8.72 18.68
C ILE A 62 1.47 -9.70 17.51
N ARG A 63 1.17 -10.98 17.72
CA ARG A 63 1.21 -11.99 16.67
C ARG A 63 0.22 -11.66 15.55
N GLU A 64 -1.02 -11.32 15.89
CA GLU A 64 -2.03 -10.91 14.92
C GLU A 64 -1.63 -9.66 14.12
N ILE A 65 -1.02 -8.66 14.79
CA ILE A 65 -0.52 -7.46 14.13
C ILE A 65 0.59 -7.81 13.14
N LYS A 66 1.53 -8.66 13.55
CA LYS A 66 2.64 -9.10 12.67
C LYS A 66 2.12 -9.88 11.46
N ASP A 67 1.13 -10.74 11.64
CA ASP A 67 0.53 -11.50 10.54
C ASP A 67 -0.20 -10.59 9.56
N ARG A 68 -0.94 -9.59 10.05
CA ARG A 68 -1.58 -8.57 9.21
C ARG A 68 -0.55 -7.71 8.47
N GLU A 69 0.51 -7.29 9.13
CA GLU A 69 1.59 -6.52 8.52
C GLU A 69 2.28 -7.33 7.40
N SER A 70 2.56 -8.61 7.64
CA SER A 70 3.14 -9.51 6.64
C SER A 70 2.23 -9.67 5.43
N SER A 71 0.92 -9.87 5.65
CA SER A 71 -0.07 -9.98 4.57
C SER A 71 -0.18 -8.69 3.76
N MET A 72 -0.19 -7.54 4.44
CA MET A 72 -0.22 -6.23 3.78
C MET A 72 1.03 -6.00 2.93
N ARG A 73 2.20 -6.36 3.43
CA ARG A 73 3.47 -6.25 2.68
C ARG A 73 3.43 -7.08 1.40
N LYS A 74 2.99 -8.34 1.49
CA LYS A 74 2.83 -9.21 0.31
C LYS A 74 1.84 -8.63 -0.69
N THR A 75 0.74 -8.07 -0.22
CA THR A 75 -0.25 -7.41 -1.09
C THR A 75 0.35 -6.20 -1.80
N LEU A 76 1.10 -5.35 -1.09
CA LEU A 76 1.77 -4.18 -1.68
C LEU A 76 2.84 -4.58 -2.72
N GLU A 77 3.62 -5.62 -2.43
CA GLU A 77 4.60 -6.17 -3.39
C GLU A 77 3.90 -6.69 -4.66
N GLY A 78 2.81 -7.43 -4.51
CA GLY A 78 1.99 -7.89 -5.63
C GLY A 78 1.40 -6.75 -6.45
N LEU A 79 0.90 -5.69 -5.81
CA LEU A 79 0.39 -4.49 -6.48
C LEU A 79 1.49 -3.75 -7.25
N GLN A 80 2.68 -3.61 -6.67
CA GLN A 80 3.82 -3.01 -7.38
C GLN A 80 4.19 -3.79 -8.64
N GLN A 81 4.20 -5.11 -8.56
CA GLN A 81 4.46 -5.96 -9.72
C GLN A 81 3.41 -5.76 -10.81
N ILE A 82 2.12 -5.78 -10.46
CA ILE A 82 1.01 -5.55 -11.40
C ILE A 82 1.12 -4.17 -12.05
N LEU A 83 1.43 -3.13 -11.27
CA LEU A 83 1.59 -1.78 -11.80
C LEU A 83 2.77 -1.67 -12.78
N ASN A 84 3.89 -2.34 -12.49
CA ASN A 84 5.04 -2.36 -13.40
C ASN A 84 4.72 -3.10 -14.70
N GLU A 85 4.03 -4.24 -14.62
CA GLU A 85 3.58 -5.01 -15.79
C GLU A 85 2.61 -4.20 -16.64
N GLU A 86 1.64 -3.55 -16.02
CA GLU A 86 0.67 -2.70 -16.72
C GLU A 86 1.32 -1.49 -17.38
N ARG A 87 2.28 -0.86 -16.70
CA ARG A 87 3.07 0.23 -17.27
C ARG A 87 3.82 -0.22 -18.52
N THR A 88 4.51 -1.34 -18.44
CA THR A 88 5.25 -1.91 -19.59
C THR A 88 4.30 -2.23 -20.74
N ARG A 89 3.15 -2.83 -20.45
CA ARG A 89 2.11 -3.12 -21.45
C ARG A 89 1.60 -1.85 -22.11
N SER A 90 1.26 -0.84 -21.32
CA SER A 90 0.77 0.45 -21.82
C SER A 90 1.79 1.16 -22.70
N GLU A 91 3.07 1.14 -22.33
CA GLU A 91 4.15 1.70 -23.14
C GLU A 91 4.29 0.97 -24.50
N GLN A 92 4.20 -0.36 -24.49
CA GLN A 92 4.23 -1.15 -25.73
C GLN A 92 3.03 -0.87 -26.62
N GLN A 93 1.83 -0.82 -26.04
CA GLN A 93 0.60 -0.48 -26.77
C GLN A 93 0.68 0.94 -27.36
N GLY A 94 1.17 1.90 -26.58
CA GLY A 94 1.39 3.27 -27.04
C GLY A 94 2.32 3.34 -28.25
N LYS A 95 3.45 2.64 -28.21
CA LYS A 95 4.39 2.54 -29.34
C LYS A 95 3.74 1.90 -30.56
N GLN A 96 2.94 0.86 -30.38
CA GLN A 96 2.21 0.22 -31.47
C GLN A 96 1.19 1.16 -32.10
N ILE A 97 0.41 1.87 -31.32
CA ILE A 97 -0.57 2.85 -31.81
C ILE A 97 0.12 3.95 -32.61
N ILE A 98 1.27 4.46 -32.14
CA ILE A 98 2.05 5.45 -32.88
C ILE A 98 2.51 4.90 -34.23
N ARG A 99 3.06 3.69 -34.28
CA ARG A 99 3.50 3.06 -35.53
C ARG A 99 2.35 2.88 -36.53
N GLU A 100 1.20 2.36 -36.04
CA GLU A 100 0.01 2.18 -36.88
C GLU A 100 -0.50 3.52 -37.41
N SER A 101 -0.49 4.56 -36.57
CA SER A 101 -0.90 5.91 -36.96
C SER A 101 0.05 6.51 -38.01
N GLU A 102 1.36 6.32 -37.86
CA GLU A 102 2.37 6.76 -38.84
C GLU A 102 2.20 6.05 -40.16
N LEU A 103 1.94 4.73 -40.14
CA LEU A 103 1.65 3.98 -41.37
C LEU A 103 0.38 4.49 -42.06
N LYS A 104 -0.70 4.69 -41.32
CA LYS A 104 -1.95 5.23 -41.88
C LYS A 104 -1.75 6.64 -42.44
N ALA A 105 -1.01 7.50 -41.76
CA ALA A 105 -0.66 8.82 -42.27
C ALA A 105 0.16 8.75 -43.56
N SER A 106 1.13 7.84 -43.63
CA SER A 106 1.91 7.60 -44.84
C SER A 106 1.07 7.11 -46.00
N GLU A 107 0.14 6.17 -45.75
CA GLU A 107 -0.82 5.68 -46.75
C GLU A 107 -1.74 6.80 -47.28
N ILE A 108 -2.29 7.62 -46.39
CA ILE A 108 -3.13 8.76 -46.75
C ILE A 108 -2.38 9.76 -47.59
N LEU A 109 -1.12 10.07 -47.23
CA LEU A 109 -0.26 10.96 -48.02
C LEU A 109 0.06 10.40 -49.38
N ALA A 110 0.35 9.08 -49.47
CA ALA A 110 0.62 8.41 -50.75
C ALA A 110 -0.60 8.48 -51.67
N LYS A 111 -1.78 8.15 -51.19
CA LYS A 111 -3.04 8.25 -51.93
C LYS A 111 -3.33 9.69 -52.39
N ALA A 112 -3.14 10.66 -51.51
CA ALA A 112 -3.35 12.07 -51.84
C ALA A 112 -2.40 12.52 -52.97
N ARG A 113 -1.15 12.10 -52.96
CA ARG A 113 -0.17 12.39 -54.02
C ARG A 113 -0.55 11.71 -55.33
N GLU A 114 -1.00 10.46 -55.32
CA GLU A 114 -1.51 9.78 -56.48
C GLU A 114 -2.71 10.50 -57.14
N GLU A 115 -3.70 10.86 -56.31
CA GLU A 115 -4.87 11.61 -56.74
C GLU A 115 -4.49 13.00 -57.30
N GLN A 116 -3.56 13.70 -56.65
CA GLN A 116 -3.03 14.97 -57.10
C GLN A 116 -2.35 14.81 -58.50
N SER A 117 -1.55 13.81 -58.65
CA SER A 117 -0.87 13.50 -59.92
C SER A 117 -1.89 13.17 -61.03
N ALA A 118 -2.91 12.36 -60.72
CA ALA A 118 -3.98 12.00 -61.67
C ALA A 118 -4.74 13.24 -62.10
N LEU A 119 -5.11 14.12 -61.14
CA LEU A 119 -5.81 15.36 -61.43
C LEU A 119 -4.96 16.35 -62.26
N GLN A 120 -3.69 16.46 -62.00
CA GLN A 120 -2.78 17.27 -62.83
C GLN A 120 -2.69 16.77 -64.23
N ASN A 121 -2.62 15.47 -64.46
CA ASN A 121 -2.60 14.85 -65.77
C ASN A 121 -3.92 15.11 -66.51
N GLU A 122 -5.07 14.98 -65.82
CA GLU A 122 -6.37 15.27 -66.38
C GLU A 122 -6.55 16.74 -66.76
N VAL A 123 -6.12 17.66 -65.91
CA VAL A 123 -6.09 19.11 -66.22
C VAL A 123 -5.27 19.40 -67.46
N GLN A 124 -4.06 18.77 -67.62
CA GLN A 124 -3.22 18.97 -68.79
C GLN A 124 -3.89 18.40 -70.06
N HIS A 125 -4.56 17.24 -69.91
CA HIS A 125 -5.30 16.65 -71.03
C HIS A 125 -6.46 17.56 -71.51
N LEU A 126 -7.23 18.09 -70.56
CA LEU A 126 -8.29 19.06 -70.86
C LEU A 126 -7.75 20.33 -71.49
N LYS A 127 -6.64 20.85 -71.07
CA LYS A 127 -5.96 22.00 -71.71
C LYS A 127 -5.54 21.72 -73.14
N ARG A 128 -5.06 20.52 -73.45
CA ARG A 128 -4.72 20.11 -74.82
C ARG A 128 -5.98 19.99 -75.67
N MET A 129 -7.04 19.39 -75.19
CA MET A 129 -8.32 19.31 -75.85
C MET A 129 -8.89 20.71 -76.20
N ARG A 130 -8.81 21.60 -75.26
CA ARG A 130 -9.25 22.99 -75.45
C ARG A 130 -8.42 23.69 -76.55
N ARG A 131 -7.15 23.51 -76.56
CA ARG A 131 -6.26 24.11 -77.62
C ARG A 131 -6.59 23.53 -78.98
N GLU A 132 -6.78 22.25 -79.11
CA GLU A 132 -7.16 21.57 -80.37
C GLU A 132 -8.54 22.05 -80.85
N PHE A 133 -9.48 22.19 -79.97
CA PHE A 133 -10.82 22.68 -80.25
C PHE A 133 -10.74 24.14 -80.79
N LEU A 134 -10.02 25.00 -80.09
CA LEU A 134 -9.84 26.42 -80.52
C LEU A 134 -9.14 26.52 -81.87
N ALA A 135 -8.14 25.69 -82.13
CA ALA A 135 -7.46 25.61 -83.40
C ALA A 135 -8.41 25.19 -84.56
N LYS A 136 -9.28 24.19 -84.31
CA LYS A 136 -10.29 23.76 -85.28
C LYS A 136 -11.33 24.85 -85.57
N VAL A 137 -11.81 25.55 -84.51
CA VAL A 137 -12.77 26.62 -84.69
C VAL A 137 -12.11 27.79 -85.44
N GLY A 138 -10.89 28.14 -85.14
CA GLY A 138 -10.12 29.17 -85.87
C GLY A 138 -9.94 28.86 -87.33
N SER A 139 -9.64 27.60 -87.67
CA SER A 139 -9.48 27.18 -89.11
C SER A 139 -10.80 27.20 -89.86
N LEU A 140 -11.96 27.00 -89.19
CA LEU A 140 -13.28 27.08 -89.82
C LEU A 140 -13.71 28.52 -90.08
N VAL A 141 -13.27 29.46 -89.30
CA VAL A 141 -13.58 30.89 -89.44
C VAL A 141 -12.75 31.52 -90.59
N ASP A 142 -11.51 31.05 -90.82
CA ASP A 142 -10.59 31.56 -91.76
C ASP A 142 -10.79 30.99 -93.25
N SER A 143 -11.73 30.06 -93.41
CA SER A 143 -12.05 29.47 -94.72
C SER A 143 -13.26 30.15 -95.40
#